data_f51b7802ac05cb97c419353342ce52fe
#
_entry.id   f51b7802ac05cb97c419353342ce52fe
#
_cell.length_a   1.000
_cell.length_b   1.000
_cell.length_c   1.000
_cell.angle_alpha   90.00
_cell.angle_beta   90.00
_cell.angle_gamma   90.00
#
_symmetry.space_group_name_H-M   'P 1'
#
loop_
_entity.id
_entity.type
_entity.pdbx_description
1 polymer ?
#
loop_
_entity_poly.entity_id
_entity_poly.type
_entity_poly.pdbx_seq_one_letter_code
_entity_poly.pdbx_strand_id
1 'polypeptide(L)'
;MPRESQAAKRERLGQIIAGLQQTYPDAHCELNYRNPLELMVATILSAQCTDKQVNIVTTDLFKKYRKAADYTAVPLEELQNDIRRIGLFRNKAKSIQIACRALVDNHQSQVPQTMPELVALAGVGRKTANVILGNAFGINEGVVVDTHVGRLCDRLRITSAKTPEKIEKDLVKLVPREHWTLFSHW
;
A
#
# COMPACT_ATOMS: atom_id res chain seq x y z
N MET A 1 14.85 -34.40 2.86
CA MET A 1 14.07 -34.07 4.06
C MET A 1 12.58 -34.09 3.69
N PRO A 2 11.70 -34.65 4.51
CA PRO A 2 10.26 -34.64 4.24
C PRO A 2 9.76 -33.20 4.11
N ARG A 3 8.83 -32.99 3.19
CA ARG A 3 8.23 -31.68 2.94
C ARG A 3 7.35 -31.29 4.13
N GLU A 4 7.58 -30.10 4.71
CA GLU A 4 6.77 -29.57 5.81
C GLU A 4 5.27 -29.58 5.46
N SER A 5 4.42 -30.08 6.36
CA SER A 5 2.97 -30.10 6.16
C SER A 5 2.40 -28.67 6.23
N GLN A 6 1.23 -28.45 5.62
CA GLN A 6 0.55 -27.14 5.67
C GLN A 6 0.17 -26.77 7.12
N ALA A 7 -0.19 -27.75 7.96
CA ALA A 7 -0.52 -27.52 9.35
C ALA A 7 0.71 -27.06 10.15
N ALA A 8 1.85 -27.77 10.01
CA ALA A 8 3.10 -27.38 10.66
C ALA A 8 3.59 -25.99 10.19
N LYS A 9 3.40 -25.66 8.91
CA LYS A 9 3.75 -24.34 8.38
C LYS A 9 2.87 -23.24 8.97
N ARG A 10 1.57 -23.46 9.14
CA ARG A 10 0.67 -22.50 9.79
C ARG A 10 1.05 -22.28 11.25
N GLU A 11 1.34 -23.34 11.98
CA GLU A 11 1.77 -23.27 13.38
C GLU A 11 3.06 -22.46 13.52
N ARG A 12 4.08 -22.77 12.71
CA ARG A 12 5.35 -22.03 12.69
C ARG A 12 5.16 -20.57 12.33
N LEU A 13 4.32 -20.27 11.34
CA LEU A 13 4.02 -18.88 10.96
C LEU A 13 3.26 -18.15 12.07
N GLY A 14 2.35 -18.81 12.77
CA GLY A 14 1.68 -18.27 13.96
C GLY A 14 2.67 -17.87 15.05
N GLN A 15 3.68 -18.71 15.33
CA GLN A 15 4.76 -18.39 16.28
C GLN A 15 5.59 -17.19 15.81
N ILE A 16 5.89 -17.10 14.52
CA ILE A 16 6.60 -15.95 13.92
C ILE A 16 5.77 -14.66 14.09
N ILE A 17 4.48 -14.70 13.77
CA ILE A 17 3.57 -13.55 13.91
C ILE A 17 3.51 -13.11 15.39
N ALA A 18 3.35 -14.03 16.32
CA ALA A 18 3.34 -13.71 17.75
C ALA A 18 4.65 -13.04 18.21
N GLY A 19 5.79 -13.54 17.75
CA GLY A 19 7.09 -12.92 18.01
C GLY A 19 7.23 -11.52 17.42
N LEU A 20 6.73 -11.32 16.19
CA LEU A 20 6.72 -10.01 15.52
C LEU A 20 5.83 -9.01 16.27
N GLN A 21 4.63 -9.41 16.67
CA GLN A 21 3.71 -8.58 17.48
C GLN A 21 4.34 -8.15 18.80
N GLN A 22 5.06 -9.06 19.46
CA GLN A 22 5.76 -8.75 20.71
C GLN A 22 6.95 -7.80 20.49
N THR A 23 7.66 -7.96 19.36
CA THR A 23 8.88 -7.17 19.05
C THR A 23 8.53 -5.79 18.49
N TYR A 24 7.45 -5.70 17.71
CA TYR A 24 7.01 -4.49 17.03
C TYR A 24 5.54 -4.18 17.35
N PRO A 25 5.18 -3.92 18.60
CA PRO A 25 3.78 -3.71 19.01
C PRO A 25 3.13 -2.50 18.35
N ASP A 26 3.94 -1.48 17.99
CA ASP A 26 3.49 -0.24 17.37
C ASP A 26 3.62 -0.25 15.82
N ALA A 27 3.78 -1.43 15.21
CA ALA A 27 3.91 -1.54 13.76
C ALA A 27 2.66 -0.97 13.06
N HIS A 28 2.87 -0.06 12.13
CA HIS A 28 1.82 0.64 11.38
C HIS A 28 2.35 1.10 10.02
N CYS A 29 1.49 1.70 9.21
CA CYS A 29 1.90 2.32 7.96
C CYS A 29 2.75 3.57 8.24
N GLU A 30 4.00 3.58 7.76
CA GLU A 30 4.97 4.67 7.96
C GLU A 30 4.62 5.95 7.17
N LEU A 31 3.70 5.88 6.21
CA LEU A 31 3.24 7.06 5.47
C LEU A 31 2.34 7.93 6.35
N ASN A 32 2.57 9.25 6.35
CA ASN A 32 1.74 10.21 7.07
C ASN A 32 0.50 10.54 6.24
N TYR A 33 -0.69 10.32 6.80
CA TYR A 33 -1.97 10.67 6.18
C TYR A 33 -3.05 10.91 7.26
N ARG A 34 -4.09 11.66 6.91
CA ARG A 34 -5.24 11.98 7.77
C ARG A 34 -6.56 11.42 7.23
N ASN A 35 -6.57 11.04 5.97
CA ASN A 35 -7.77 10.53 5.28
C ASN A 35 -7.36 9.60 4.11
N PRO A 36 -8.32 8.85 3.52
CA PRO A 36 -8.04 7.90 2.44
C PRO A 36 -7.43 8.53 1.19
N LEU A 37 -7.79 9.77 0.84
CA LEU A 37 -7.22 10.48 -0.32
C LEU A 37 -5.72 10.74 -0.11
N GLU A 38 -5.34 11.23 1.07
CA GLU A 38 -3.94 11.47 1.41
C GLU A 38 -3.14 10.15 1.38
N LEU A 39 -3.69 9.06 1.91
CA LEU A 39 -3.04 7.75 1.85
C LEU A 39 -2.87 7.27 0.39
N MET A 40 -3.89 7.41 -0.44
CA MET A 40 -3.81 7.05 -1.87
C MET A 40 -2.70 7.84 -2.56
N VAL A 41 -2.66 9.15 -2.39
CA VAL A 41 -1.62 10.01 -2.98
C VAL A 41 -0.24 9.63 -2.44
N ALA A 42 -0.08 9.49 -1.13
CA ALA A 42 1.19 9.11 -0.51
C ALA A 42 1.69 7.75 -1.03
N THR A 43 0.79 6.77 -1.18
CA THR A 43 1.16 5.43 -1.69
C THR A 43 1.54 5.47 -3.18
N ILE A 44 0.89 6.29 -4.01
CA ILE A 44 1.33 6.52 -5.39
C ILE A 44 2.75 7.14 -5.40
N LEU A 45 3.02 8.08 -4.50
CA LEU A 45 4.32 8.73 -4.38
C LEU A 45 5.41 7.79 -3.83
N SER A 46 5.08 6.79 -3.03
CA SER A 46 6.05 5.86 -2.42
C SER A 46 6.64 4.83 -3.40
N ALA A 47 6.07 4.66 -4.59
CA ALA A 47 6.64 3.76 -5.59
C ALA A 47 8.10 4.16 -5.93
N GLN A 48 9.07 3.28 -5.62
CA GLN A 48 10.51 3.52 -5.78
C GLN A 48 11.00 4.80 -5.06
N CYS A 49 10.43 5.09 -3.90
CA CYS A 49 10.81 6.22 -3.05
C CYS A 49 10.68 5.80 -1.60
N THR A 50 11.52 6.33 -0.71
CA THR A 50 11.43 6.04 0.73
C THR A 50 10.24 6.76 1.35
N ASP A 51 9.58 6.14 2.34
CA ASP A 51 8.45 6.75 3.06
C ASP A 51 8.86 8.06 3.74
N LYS A 52 10.08 8.12 4.28
CA LYS A 52 10.65 9.36 4.83
C LYS A 52 10.63 10.52 3.81
N GLN A 53 11.06 10.26 2.57
CA GLN A 53 11.07 11.29 1.53
C GLN A 53 9.64 11.66 1.11
N VAL A 54 8.75 10.68 1.03
CA VAL A 54 7.33 10.93 0.76
C VAL A 54 6.73 11.82 1.85
N ASN A 55 6.95 11.49 3.12
CA ASN A 55 6.43 12.25 4.25
C ASN A 55 6.91 13.71 4.26
N ILE A 56 8.17 13.96 3.89
CA ILE A 56 8.70 15.32 3.75
C ILE A 56 7.91 16.11 2.69
N VAL A 57 7.68 15.51 1.52
CA VAL A 57 7.00 16.19 0.41
C VAL A 57 5.51 16.36 0.69
N THR A 58 4.85 15.33 1.25
CA THR A 58 3.41 15.36 1.51
C THR A 58 3.02 16.33 2.63
N THR A 59 3.95 16.69 3.51
CA THR A 59 3.70 17.68 4.57
C THR A 59 3.18 19.01 4.01
N ASP A 60 3.74 19.51 2.92
CA ASP A 60 3.29 20.75 2.28
C ASP A 60 2.25 20.48 1.20
N LEU A 61 2.35 19.35 0.49
CA LEU A 61 1.40 18.95 -0.53
C LEU A 61 -0.02 18.89 0.02
N PHE A 62 -0.23 18.25 1.18
CA PHE A 62 -1.55 18.07 1.80
C PHE A 62 -2.11 19.33 2.48
N LYS A 63 -1.29 20.35 2.71
CA LYS A 63 -1.78 21.70 3.08
C LYS A 63 -2.39 22.42 1.88
N LYS A 64 -1.78 22.22 0.69
CA LYS A 64 -2.18 22.86 -0.57
C LYS A 64 -3.36 22.14 -1.22
N TYR A 65 -3.35 20.80 -1.26
CA TYR A 65 -4.35 19.98 -1.93
C TYR A 65 -5.12 19.14 -0.90
N ARG A 66 -6.32 19.59 -0.51
CA ARG A 66 -7.10 18.98 0.57
C ARG A 66 -8.18 18.01 0.09
N LYS A 67 -8.59 18.12 -1.16
CA LYS A 67 -9.64 17.32 -1.80
C LYS A 67 -9.26 16.95 -3.23
N ALA A 68 -9.89 15.93 -3.78
CA ALA A 68 -9.57 15.44 -5.13
C ALA A 68 -9.70 16.54 -6.21
N ALA A 69 -10.68 17.43 -6.07
CA ALA A 69 -10.88 18.55 -6.98
C ALA A 69 -9.67 19.52 -7.03
N ASP A 70 -8.94 19.70 -5.94
CA ASP A 70 -7.78 20.58 -5.91
C ASP A 70 -6.67 20.08 -6.83
N TYR A 71 -6.43 18.75 -6.86
CA TYR A 71 -5.47 18.13 -7.77
C TYR A 71 -5.88 18.22 -9.23
N THR A 72 -7.18 18.33 -9.53
CA THR A 72 -7.69 18.44 -10.90
C THR A 72 -7.77 19.86 -11.42
N ALA A 73 -7.82 20.83 -10.52
CA ALA A 73 -7.90 22.26 -10.86
C ALA A 73 -6.52 22.87 -11.16
N VAL A 74 -5.44 22.29 -10.66
CA VAL A 74 -4.09 22.81 -10.83
C VAL A 74 -3.48 22.39 -12.17
N PRO A 75 -2.66 23.23 -12.84
CA PRO A 75 -1.87 22.81 -14.00
C PRO A 75 -0.94 21.66 -13.65
N LEU A 76 -0.79 20.68 -14.57
CA LEU A 76 0.05 19.51 -14.34
C LEU A 76 1.50 19.88 -13.98
N GLU A 77 2.04 20.90 -14.60
CA GLU A 77 3.40 21.38 -14.34
C GLU A 77 3.59 21.88 -12.91
N GLU A 78 2.57 22.53 -12.35
CA GLU A 78 2.60 22.99 -10.96
C GLU A 78 2.63 21.80 -9.99
N LEU A 79 1.76 20.78 -10.19
CA LEU A 79 1.79 19.57 -9.40
C LEU A 79 3.12 18.82 -9.54
N GLN A 80 3.71 18.77 -10.74
CA GLN A 80 5.03 18.20 -10.97
C GLN A 80 6.12 18.94 -10.16
N ASN A 81 6.07 20.26 -10.12
CA ASN A 81 7.01 21.07 -9.35
C ASN A 81 6.88 20.82 -7.84
N ASP A 82 5.66 20.72 -7.33
CA ASP A 82 5.39 20.46 -5.92
C ASP A 82 5.96 19.10 -5.45
N ILE A 83 5.97 18.10 -6.32
CA ILE A 83 6.50 16.78 -6.02
C ILE A 83 7.86 16.45 -6.69
N ARG A 84 8.57 17.44 -7.22
CA ARG A 84 9.82 17.25 -8.00
C ARG A 84 10.93 16.48 -7.26
N ARG A 85 10.88 16.47 -5.92
CA ARG A 85 11.83 15.75 -5.06
C ARG A 85 11.54 14.23 -4.98
N ILE A 86 10.45 13.77 -5.59
CA ILE A 86 10.06 12.36 -5.67
C ILE A 86 10.56 11.77 -6.99
N GLY A 87 11.17 10.60 -6.94
CA GLY A 87 11.57 9.87 -8.17
C GLY A 87 10.35 9.63 -9.08
N LEU A 88 10.56 9.72 -10.41
CA LEU A 88 9.49 9.56 -11.42
C LEU A 88 8.33 10.56 -11.26
N PHE A 89 8.60 11.74 -10.72
CA PHE A 89 7.59 12.75 -10.35
C PHE A 89 6.63 13.09 -11.48
N ARG A 90 7.10 13.18 -12.75
CA ARG A 90 6.24 13.51 -13.89
C ARG A 90 5.13 12.47 -14.09
N ASN A 91 5.47 11.19 -14.06
CA ASN A 91 4.50 10.11 -14.22
C ASN A 91 3.56 10.03 -13.00
N LYS A 92 4.09 10.23 -11.79
CA LYS A 92 3.32 10.21 -10.55
C LYS A 92 2.33 11.38 -10.50
N ALA A 93 2.74 12.60 -10.86
CA ALA A 93 1.84 13.75 -10.95
C ALA A 93 0.69 13.48 -11.91
N LYS A 94 1.01 12.96 -13.11
CA LYS A 94 -0.01 12.57 -14.10
C LYS A 94 -0.97 11.51 -13.54
N SER A 95 -0.44 10.47 -12.90
CA SER A 95 -1.27 9.42 -12.29
C SER A 95 -2.17 9.97 -11.20
N ILE A 96 -1.66 10.80 -10.30
CA ILE A 96 -2.44 11.45 -9.24
C ILE A 96 -3.56 12.30 -9.85
N GLN A 97 -3.26 13.12 -10.85
CA GLN A 97 -4.26 13.99 -11.46
C GLN A 97 -5.36 13.18 -12.16
N ILE A 98 -5.01 12.11 -12.89
CA ILE A 98 -5.98 11.21 -13.53
C ILE A 98 -6.82 10.46 -12.49
N ALA A 99 -6.19 9.92 -11.44
CA ALA A 99 -6.91 9.25 -10.36
C ALA A 99 -7.88 10.20 -9.66
N CYS A 100 -7.43 11.42 -9.30
CA CYS A 100 -8.30 12.41 -8.68
C CYS A 100 -9.44 12.85 -9.61
N ARG A 101 -9.21 12.94 -10.92
CA ARG A 101 -10.28 13.19 -11.90
C ARG A 101 -11.32 12.08 -11.85
N ALA A 102 -10.89 10.82 -11.88
CA ALA A 102 -11.81 9.69 -11.78
C ALA A 102 -12.60 9.69 -10.46
N LEU A 103 -11.97 10.10 -9.34
CA LEU A 103 -12.69 10.26 -8.07
C LEU A 103 -13.79 11.33 -8.16
N VAL A 104 -13.50 12.47 -8.78
CA VAL A 104 -14.47 13.56 -8.95
C VAL A 104 -15.62 13.12 -9.85
N ASP A 105 -15.30 12.50 -11.00
CA ASP A 105 -16.28 12.21 -12.04
C ASP A 105 -17.13 10.98 -11.70
N ASN A 106 -16.59 9.95 -11.05
CA ASN A 106 -17.24 8.64 -10.90
C ASN A 106 -17.48 8.21 -9.44
N HIS A 107 -16.83 8.85 -8.46
CA HIS A 107 -16.83 8.38 -7.07
C HIS A 107 -17.20 9.48 -6.05
N GLN A 108 -17.92 10.53 -6.47
CA GLN A 108 -18.36 11.64 -5.60
C GLN A 108 -17.20 12.26 -4.78
N SER A 109 -16.00 12.32 -5.39
CA SER A 109 -14.76 12.79 -4.76
C SER A 109 -14.27 11.93 -3.57
N GLN A 110 -14.79 10.72 -3.39
CA GLN A 110 -14.38 9.77 -2.36
C GLN A 110 -13.49 8.68 -2.93
N VAL A 111 -12.56 8.17 -2.12
CA VAL A 111 -11.75 7.00 -2.47
C VAL A 111 -12.62 5.76 -2.33
N PRO A 112 -12.74 4.92 -3.38
CA PRO A 112 -13.59 3.72 -3.33
C PRO A 112 -13.03 2.68 -2.34
N GLN A 113 -13.94 1.81 -1.87
CA GLN A 113 -13.64 0.81 -0.84
C GLN A 113 -13.65 -0.62 -1.37
N THR A 114 -13.53 -0.79 -2.69
CA THR A 114 -13.45 -2.12 -3.31
C THR A 114 -12.18 -2.28 -4.12
N MET A 115 -11.64 -3.48 -4.16
CA MET A 115 -10.43 -3.80 -4.93
C MET A 115 -10.60 -3.47 -6.43
N PRO A 116 -11.71 -3.86 -7.12
CA PRO A 116 -11.88 -3.56 -8.53
C PRO A 116 -11.89 -2.06 -8.85
N GLU A 117 -12.57 -1.26 -8.05
CA GLU A 117 -12.64 0.20 -8.26
C GLU A 117 -11.30 0.87 -8.00
N LEU A 118 -10.57 0.45 -6.96
CA LEU A 118 -9.25 0.99 -6.64
C LEU A 118 -8.23 0.71 -7.74
N VAL A 119 -8.17 -0.52 -8.26
CA VAL A 119 -7.19 -0.86 -9.31
C VAL A 119 -7.53 -0.25 -10.68
N ALA A 120 -8.74 0.26 -10.86
CA ALA A 120 -9.11 1.05 -12.03
C ALA A 120 -8.54 2.48 -11.99
N LEU A 121 -8.11 2.96 -10.81
CA LEU A 121 -7.51 4.29 -10.67
C LEU A 121 -6.07 4.30 -11.18
N ALA A 122 -5.70 5.37 -11.87
CA ALA A 122 -4.34 5.53 -12.41
C ALA A 122 -3.29 5.53 -11.29
N GLY A 123 -2.26 4.70 -11.43
CA GLY A 123 -1.18 4.57 -10.44
C GLY A 123 -1.52 3.70 -9.23
N VAL A 124 -2.72 3.12 -9.19
CA VAL A 124 -3.14 2.21 -8.12
C VAL A 124 -3.13 0.78 -8.63
N GLY A 125 -2.08 0.03 -8.31
CA GLY A 125 -2.03 -1.42 -8.53
C GLY A 125 -2.61 -2.20 -7.33
N ARG A 126 -2.70 -3.53 -7.46
CA ARG A 126 -3.21 -4.41 -6.39
C ARG A 126 -2.51 -4.19 -5.04
N LYS A 127 -1.18 -4.04 -5.03
CA LYS A 127 -0.42 -3.74 -3.81
C LYS A 127 -0.89 -2.43 -3.17
N THR A 128 -0.99 -1.36 -3.96
CA THR A 128 -1.46 -0.04 -3.50
C THR A 128 -2.89 -0.11 -2.99
N ALA A 129 -3.76 -0.84 -3.69
CA ALA A 129 -5.15 -1.04 -3.26
C ALA A 129 -5.24 -1.77 -1.91
N ASN A 130 -4.44 -2.82 -1.68
CA ASN A 130 -4.37 -3.50 -0.37
C ASN A 130 -3.89 -2.55 0.74
N VAL A 131 -2.90 -1.69 0.48
CA VAL A 131 -2.45 -0.68 1.46
C VAL A 131 -3.60 0.28 1.80
N ILE A 132 -4.32 0.79 0.80
CA ILE A 132 -5.43 1.72 1.01
C ILE A 132 -6.58 1.04 1.77
N LEU A 133 -7.02 -0.13 1.33
CA LEU A 133 -8.12 -0.88 1.96
C LEU A 133 -7.80 -1.20 3.41
N GLY A 134 -6.62 -1.74 3.68
CA GLY A 134 -6.24 -2.14 5.02
C GLY A 134 -6.05 -0.95 5.98
N ASN A 135 -5.29 0.05 5.56
CA ASN A 135 -4.90 1.13 6.48
C ASN A 135 -5.94 2.27 6.59
N ALA A 136 -6.68 2.58 5.52
CA ALA A 136 -7.67 3.66 5.56
C ALA A 136 -9.09 3.18 5.93
N PHE A 137 -9.42 1.90 5.64
CA PHE A 137 -10.79 1.39 5.82
C PHE A 137 -10.87 0.16 6.72
N GLY A 138 -9.76 -0.43 7.14
CA GLY A 138 -9.75 -1.67 7.93
C GLY A 138 -10.24 -2.91 7.15
N ILE A 139 -10.21 -2.84 5.81
CA ILE A 139 -10.69 -3.91 4.93
C ILE A 139 -9.52 -4.80 4.52
N ASN A 140 -9.50 -6.02 5.04
CA ASN A 140 -8.48 -7.03 4.72
C ASN A 140 -8.90 -7.83 3.47
N GLU A 141 -8.47 -7.38 2.27
CA GLU A 141 -8.69 -8.03 0.96
C GLU A 141 -7.51 -8.89 0.50
N GLY A 142 -6.32 -8.64 1.04
CA GLY A 142 -5.10 -9.36 0.72
C GLY A 142 -3.93 -8.95 1.59
N VAL A 143 -2.84 -9.69 1.49
CA VAL A 143 -1.57 -9.37 2.16
C VAL A 143 -0.72 -8.52 1.21
N VAL A 144 -0.22 -7.40 1.72
CA VAL A 144 0.73 -6.57 0.96
C VAL A 144 2.04 -7.33 0.80
N VAL A 145 2.47 -7.56 -0.44
CA VAL A 145 3.75 -8.21 -0.75
C VAL A 145 4.63 -7.23 -1.53
N ASP A 146 5.59 -6.68 -0.83
CA ASP A 146 6.68 -5.91 -1.41
C ASP A 146 7.95 -6.76 -1.54
N THR A 147 9.06 -6.15 -1.98
CA THR A 147 10.35 -6.83 -2.11
C THR A 147 10.89 -7.32 -0.76
N HIS A 148 10.55 -6.63 0.33
CA HIS A 148 10.98 -6.99 1.68
C HIS A 148 10.22 -8.22 2.18
N VAL A 149 8.90 -8.20 2.13
CA VAL A 149 8.03 -9.34 2.47
C VAL A 149 8.39 -10.56 1.62
N GLY A 150 8.55 -10.38 0.30
CA GLY A 150 8.93 -11.48 -0.60
C GLY A 150 10.26 -12.12 -0.22
N ARG A 151 11.28 -11.32 0.10
CA ARG A 151 12.60 -11.80 0.55
C ARG A 151 12.52 -12.54 1.88
N LEU A 152 11.75 -12.05 2.84
CA LEU A 152 11.58 -12.70 4.14
C LEU A 152 10.80 -14.02 3.99
N CYS A 153 9.75 -14.05 3.19
CA CYS A 153 9.00 -15.28 2.91
C CYS A 153 9.88 -16.38 2.30
N ASP A 154 10.80 -16.02 1.39
CA ASP A 154 11.76 -16.97 0.82
C ASP A 154 12.76 -17.47 1.86
N ARG A 155 13.38 -16.56 2.64
CA ARG A 155 14.34 -16.90 3.71
C ARG A 155 13.73 -17.78 4.80
N LEU A 156 12.51 -17.46 5.21
CA LEU A 156 11.77 -18.20 6.22
C LEU A 156 11.09 -19.47 5.65
N ARG A 157 11.26 -19.74 4.35
CA ARG A 157 10.65 -20.86 3.63
C ARG A 157 9.12 -20.94 3.83
N ILE A 158 8.46 -19.80 3.89
CA ILE A 158 7.00 -19.72 3.99
C ILE A 158 6.38 -20.11 2.66
N THR A 159 6.94 -19.63 1.55
CA THR A 159 6.52 -20.01 0.20
C THR A 159 7.71 -20.19 -0.71
N SER A 160 7.54 -20.98 -1.77
CA SER A 160 8.51 -21.09 -2.88
C SER A 160 8.12 -20.23 -4.09
N ALA A 161 7.02 -19.50 -4.01
CA ALA A 161 6.57 -18.59 -5.05
C ALA A 161 7.55 -17.45 -5.25
N LYS A 162 7.67 -16.96 -6.49
CA LYS A 162 8.66 -15.93 -6.87
C LYS A 162 8.04 -14.60 -7.30
N THR A 163 6.72 -14.57 -7.55
CA THR A 163 6.03 -13.32 -7.89
C THR A 163 5.16 -12.83 -6.73
N PRO A 164 5.01 -11.51 -6.54
CA PRO A 164 4.20 -10.96 -5.45
C PRO A 164 2.79 -11.54 -5.39
N GLU A 165 2.13 -11.70 -6.54
CA GLU A 165 0.75 -12.22 -6.61
C GLU A 165 0.65 -13.68 -6.16
N LYS A 166 1.66 -14.50 -6.49
CA LYS A 166 1.71 -15.90 -6.06
C LYS A 166 2.06 -16.02 -4.58
N ILE A 167 2.97 -15.15 -4.08
CA ILE A 167 3.32 -15.06 -2.66
C ILE A 167 2.08 -14.66 -1.87
N GLU A 168 1.36 -13.62 -2.29
CA GLU A 168 0.10 -13.19 -1.67
C GLU A 168 -0.91 -14.34 -1.58
N LYS A 169 -1.13 -15.09 -2.69
CA LYS A 169 -2.02 -16.26 -2.72
C LYS A 169 -1.66 -17.34 -1.71
N ASP A 170 -0.38 -17.52 -1.43
CA ASP A 170 0.07 -18.46 -0.41
C ASP A 170 -0.12 -17.88 0.99
N LEU A 171 0.20 -16.60 1.19
CA LEU A 171 0.09 -15.94 2.50
C LEU A 171 -1.35 -15.84 2.99
N VAL A 172 -2.31 -15.52 2.14
CA VAL A 172 -3.73 -15.43 2.52
C VAL A 172 -4.31 -16.78 3.00
N LYS A 173 -3.66 -17.90 2.68
CA LYS A 173 -4.05 -19.25 3.19
C LYS A 173 -3.41 -19.57 4.52
N LEU A 174 -2.34 -18.88 4.90
CA LEU A 174 -1.49 -19.20 6.03
C LEU A 174 -1.64 -18.18 7.17
N VAL A 175 -1.74 -16.89 6.82
CA VAL A 175 -1.86 -15.77 7.76
C VAL A 175 -3.34 -15.58 8.14
N PRO A 176 -3.70 -15.47 9.43
CA PRO A 176 -5.04 -15.10 9.85
C PRO A 176 -5.48 -13.76 9.22
N ARG A 177 -6.74 -13.68 8.80
CA ARG A 177 -7.25 -12.53 8.01
C ARG A 177 -7.11 -11.19 8.75
N GLU A 178 -7.29 -11.19 10.04
CA GLU A 178 -7.14 -10.02 10.91
C GLU A 178 -5.73 -9.43 10.90
N HIS A 179 -4.73 -10.20 10.50
CA HIS A 179 -3.33 -9.78 10.44
C HIS A 179 -2.86 -9.35 9.04
N TRP A 180 -3.67 -9.47 7.99
CA TRP A 180 -3.21 -9.25 6.60
C TRP A 180 -2.63 -7.85 6.38
N THR A 181 -3.26 -6.81 6.92
CA THR A 181 -2.75 -5.44 6.81
C THR A 181 -1.43 -5.26 7.57
N LEU A 182 -1.37 -5.71 8.83
CA LEU A 182 -0.19 -5.51 9.68
C LEU A 182 0.99 -6.40 9.31
N PHE A 183 0.75 -7.55 8.67
CA PHE A 183 1.80 -8.52 8.33
C PHE A 183 2.96 -7.91 7.54
N SER A 184 2.71 -6.90 6.72
CA SER A 184 3.75 -6.21 5.94
C SER A 184 4.47 -5.11 6.72
N HIS A 185 3.90 -4.67 7.84
CA HIS A 185 4.48 -3.64 8.69
C HIS A 185 5.37 -4.24 9.81
N TRP A 186 5.07 -5.46 10.22
CA TRP A 186 5.92 -6.23 11.12
C TRP A 186 7.20 -6.70 10.41
#